data_520db969532d0cc1dfcf938d7446b658
#
_entry.id   520db969532d0cc1dfcf938d7446b658
#
_cell.length_a   1.000
_cell.length_b   1.000
_cell.length_c   1.000
_cell.angle_alpha   90.00
_cell.angle_beta   90.00
_cell.angle_gamma   90.00
#
_symmetry.space_group_name_H-M   'P 1'
#
loop_
_entity.id
_entity.type
_entity.pdbx_description
1 polymer ?
#
loop_
_entity_poly.entity_id
_entity_poly.type
_entity_poly.pdbx_seq_one_letter_code
_entity_poly.pdbx_strand_id
1 'polypeptide(L)'
;MNTYSRFDISFKKGKGSWLWDKRGKRYLDAVAGIATCSLGHSDRVLRRRLSTQLGKIQHISNLYNIEEQEQLSRTLTNMSCAKSVFFCNSGAEANESAIKLIKKYGNKTNKGKESIILAAESSFHGRTLAALSATGQPKYQKGFEPLIQGFKFFKFNNFDSVKKLFEECENNDQKISGVLVEPIQGEGGVIPGSKIFFKSLREICDRYNSLLILDEVQSGVGRTGKMWGYENLGIEPDGFTLAKGLGGGHAIGALLVKEKANIFSPGDHASTFGGNPFACKAALTVIEEINRRNIINNVYLRGEQLSAGFEELSKKFPNIISGKRGLGLIQGLVINDDYADAKKITLKAFDKGLLVVPAGGNVVRIVPPLVISRREINILLDKLNSIFEEL
;
A
#
# COMPACT_ATOMS: atom_id res chain seq x y z
N MET A 1 -25.47 2.47 -4.63
CA MET A 1 -25.23 1.60 -3.47
C MET A 1 -24.53 2.39 -2.36
N ASN A 2 -24.93 2.21 -1.12
CA ASN A 2 -24.37 2.90 0.04
C ASN A 2 -23.25 2.06 0.69
N THR A 3 -22.11 1.98 0.04
CA THR A 3 -20.94 1.20 0.48
C THR A 3 -19.89 2.03 1.23
N TYR A 4 -20.06 3.35 1.31
CA TYR A 4 -19.14 4.27 1.95
C TYR A 4 -19.84 5.19 2.94
N SER A 5 -19.25 5.39 4.13
CA SER A 5 -19.63 6.47 5.04
C SER A 5 -18.97 7.78 4.56
N ARG A 6 -19.70 8.58 3.78
CA ARG A 6 -19.16 9.81 3.18
C ARG A 6 -19.32 11.00 4.11
N PHE A 7 -18.31 11.88 4.12
CA PHE A 7 -18.52 13.26 4.56
C PHE A 7 -19.41 13.99 3.54
N ASP A 8 -20.33 14.82 4.03
CA ASP A 8 -21.19 15.61 3.15
C ASP A 8 -20.44 16.82 2.58
N ILE A 9 -19.53 16.55 1.66
CA ILE A 9 -18.70 17.56 1.00
C ILE A 9 -18.41 17.15 -0.44
N SER A 10 -18.26 18.14 -1.31
CA SER A 10 -17.76 17.98 -2.69
C SER A 10 -16.59 18.89 -2.93
N PHE A 11 -15.46 18.32 -3.32
CA PHE A 11 -14.29 19.08 -3.74
C PHE A 11 -14.37 19.44 -5.23
N LYS A 12 -14.05 20.69 -5.57
CA LYS A 12 -14.05 21.18 -6.96
C LYS A 12 -12.65 21.39 -7.55
N LYS A 13 -11.66 21.57 -6.70
CA LYS A 13 -10.30 21.93 -7.11
C LYS A 13 -9.28 21.27 -6.18
N GLY A 14 -8.17 20.83 -6.76
CA GLY A 14 -6.99 20.38 -6.02
C GLY A 14 -5.71 20.97 -6.59
N LYS A 15 -4.73 21.26 -5.73
CA LYS A 15 -3.37 21.67 -6.13
C LYS A 15 -2.36 21.28 -5.04
N GLY A 16 -1.35 20.50 -5.39
CA GLY A 16 -0.38 19.99 -4.43
C GLY A 16 -1.06 19.21 -3.31
N SER A 17 -0.84 19.58 -2.06
CA SER A 17 -1.47 18.95 -0.88
C SER A 17 -2.81 19.60 -0.48
N TRP A 18 -3.41 20.42 -1.33
CA TRP A 18 -4.62 21.17 -0.99
C TRP A 18 -5.80 20.82 -1.86
N LEU A 19 -6.97 20.74 -1.23
CA LEU A 19 -8.28 20.62 -1.87
C LEU A 19 -9.16 21.81 -1.52
N TRP A 20 -10.07 22.17 -2.41
CA TRP A 20 -11.07 23.23 -2.21
C TRP A 20 -12.47 22.68 -2.47
N ASP A 21 -13.38 22.93 -1.55
CA ASP A 21 -14.78 22.61 -1.72
C ASP A 21 -15.53 23.58 -2.65
N LYS A 22 -16.82 23.36 -2.81
CA LYS A 22 -17.70 24.21 -3.63
C LYS A 22 -17.85 25.63 -3.08
N ARG A 23 -17.63 25.85 -1.78
CA ARG A 23 -17.72 27.13 -1.10
C ARG A 23 -16.40 27.88 -1.05
N GLY A 24 -15.33 27.29 -1.58
CA GLY A 24 -13.98 27.86 -1.58
C GLY A 24 -13.17 27.61 -0.30
N LYS A 25 -13.73 26.90 0.69
CA LYS A 25 -12.97 26.47 1.88
C LYS A 25 -11.89 25.49 1.44
N ARG A 26 -10.67 25.70 1.93
CA ARG A 26 -9.51 24.85 1.63
C ARG A 26 -9.25 23.84 2.73
N TYR A 27 -8.80 22.69 2.32
CA TYR A 27 -8.45 21.57 3.19
C TYR A 27 -7.02 21.10 2.87
N LEU A 28 -6.20 20.93 3.90
CA LEU A 28 -4.92 20.25 3.77
C LEU A 28 -5.18 18.76 3.70
N ASP A 29 -4.81 18.16 2.58
CA ASP A 29 -5.06 16.75 2.33
C ASP A 29 -3.88 15.89 2.84
N ALA A 30 -4.05 15.30 4.02
CA ALA A 30 -3.13 14.32 4.58
C ALA A 30 -3.62 12.87 4.38
N VAL A 31 -4.51 12.64 3.39
CA VAL A 31 -5.02 11.32 2.97
C VAL A 31 -4.54 10.97 1.57
N ALA A 32 -4.46 11.95 0.67
CA ALA A 32 -4.02 11.81 -0.73
C ALA A 32 -4.74 10.68 -1.48
N GLY A 33 -6.08 10.55 -1.28
CA GLY A 33 -6.84 9.44 -1.86
C GLY A 33 -6.45 8.07 -1.30
N ILE A 34 -6.02 8.00 -0.04
CA ILE A 34 -5.42 6.84 0.64
C ILE A 34 -4.10 6.45 -0.04
N ALA A 35 -3.14 7.39 0.01
CA ALA A 35 -1.78 7.26 -0.52
C ALA A 35 -1.68 7.08 -2.05
N THR A 36 -2.69 7.51 -2.82
CA THR A 36 -2.67 7.38 -4.30
C THR A 36 -2.07 8.59 -5.01
N CYS A 37 -2.34 9.82 -4.55
CA CYS A 37 -1.91 11.05 -5.21
C CYS A 37 -0.45 11.41 -4.85
N SER A 38 0.52 10.60 -5.30
CA SER A 38 1.94 10.74 -4.94
C SER A 38 2.51 12.11 -5.29
N LEU A 39 2.21 12.64 -6.48
CA LEU A 39 2.67 13.95 -6.95
C LEU A 39 1.76 15.11 -6.48
N GLY A 40 0.76 14.82 -5.64
CA GLY A 40 -0.25 15.78 -5.25
C GLY A 40 -1.32 16.01 -6.32
N HIS A 41 -2.28 16.86 -5.99
CA HIS A 41 -3.40 17.17 -6.87
C HIS A 41 -2.97 18.07 -8.04
N SER A 42 -3.46 17.78 -9.23
CA SER A 42 -3.29 18.56 -10.45
C SER A 42 -1.83 18.87 -10.80
N ASP A 43 -0.91 17.90 -10.59
CA ASP A 43 0.49 18.06 -10.99
C ASP A 43 0.60 18.44 -12.48
N ARG A 44 1.40 19.48 -12.76
CA ARG A 44 1.48 20.09 -14.10
C ARG A 44 2.06 19.12 -15.13
N VAL A 45 3.10 18.36 -14.74
CA VAL A 45 3.80 17.47 -15.67
C VAL A 45 2.93 16.26 -15.97
N LEU A 46 2.37 15.63 -14.93
CA LEU A 46 1.46 14.49 -15.07
C LEU A 46 0.27 14.87 -15.96
N ARG A 47 -0.41 15.98 -15.66
CA ARG A 47 -1.53 16.47 -16.45
C ARG A 47 -1.18 16.67 -17.92
N ARG A 48 -0.06 17.36 -18.23
CA ARG A 48 0.38 17.62 -19.60
C ARG A 48 0.65 16.32 -20.37
N ARG A 49 1.40 15.39 -19.77
CA ARG A 49 1.75 14.12 -20.40
C ARG A 49 0.52 13.25 -20.67
N LEU A 50 -0.41 13.21 -19.74
CA LEU A 50 -1.67 12.48 -19.92
C LEU A 50 -2.58 13.13 -20.96
N SER A 51 -2.65 14.46 -21.01
CA SER A 51 -3.37 15.17 -22.06
C SER A 51 -2.79 14.86 -23.45
N THR A 52 -1.47 14.77 -23.58
CA THR A 52 -0.81 14.34 -24.82
C THR A 52 -1.13 12.88 -25.16
N GLN A 53 -1.14 11.98 -24.15
CA GLN A 53 -1.45 10.56 -24.36
C GLN A 53 -2.89 10.34 -24.79
N LEU A 54 -3.83 11.15 -24.26
CA LEU A 54 -5.25 11.13 -24.69
C LEU A 54 -5.43 11.45 -26.17
N GLY A 55 -4.57 12.30 -26.74
CA GLY A 55 -4.54 12.61 -28.19
C GLY A 55 -3.91 11.52 -29.07
N LYS A 56 -3.43 10.41 -28.48
CA LYS A 56 -2.83 9.28 -29.20
C LYS A 56 -3.72 8.03 -29.04
N ILE A 57 -3.24 7.07 -28.27
CA ILE A 57 -3.91 5.80 -27.99
C ILE A 57 -4.15 5.72 -26.48
N GLN A 58 -5.40 5.57 -26.06
CA GLN A 58 -5.75 5.42 -24.64
C GLN A 58 -5.69 3.96 -24.20
N HIS A 59 -6.17 3.07 -25.06
CA HIS A 59 -6.25 1.63 -24.82
C HIS A 59 -6.04 0.87 -26.12
N ILE A 60 -5.33 -0.25 -26.02
CA ILE A 60 -5.18 -1.27 -27.05
C ILE A 60 -5.06 -2.63 -26.35
N SER A 61 -5.51 -3.70 -27.00
CA SER A 61 -5.44 -5.05 -26.44
C SER A 61 -4.00 -5.50 -26.14
N ASN A 62 -3.80 -6.22 -25.04
CA ASN A 62 -2.55 -6.92 -24.73
C ASN A 62 -2.19 -8.06 -25.73
N LEU A 63 -2.97 -8.24 -26.78
CA LEU A 63 -2.59 -9.06 -27.93
C LEU A 63 -1.54 -8.38 -28.80
N TYR A 64 -1.28 -7.10 -28.61
CA TYR A 64 -0.31 -6.31 -29.35
C TYR A 64 0.76 -5.74 -28.41
N ASN A 65 1.91 -5.40 -28.96
CA ASN A 65 2.95 -4.72 -28.19
C ASN A 65 2.51 -3.29 -27.83
N ILE A 66 2.74 -2.88 -26.59
CA ILE A 66 2.39 -1.56 -26.06
C ILE A 66 3.70 -0.90 -25.60
N GLU A 67 4.14 0.14 -26.32
CA GLU A 67 5.43 0.79 -26.06
C GLU A 67 5.53 1.35 -24.63
N GLU A 68 4.49 2.03 -24.15
CA GLU A 68 4.43 2.57 -22.79
C GLU A 68 4.48 1.47 -21.71
N GLN A 69 3.91 0.30 -22.01
CA GLN A 69 3.92 -0.86 -21.09
C GLN A 69 5.33 -1.45 -21.02
N GLU A 70 5.99 -1.64 -22.16
CA GLU A 70 7.36 -2.14 -22.20
C GLU A 70 8.34 -1.17 -21.52
N GLN A 71 8.18 0.13 -21.77
CA GLN A 71 8.99 1.16 -21.14
C GLN A 71 8.81 1.16 -19.62
N LEU A 72 7.56 1.07 -19.12
CA LEU A 72 7.27 0.99 -17.71
C LEU A 72 7.83 -0.29 -17.10
N SER A 73 7.67 -1.44 -17.77
CA SER A 73 8.21 -2.72 -17.31
C SER A 73 9.74 -2.64 -17.14
N ARG A 74 10.45 -2.15 -18.16
CA ARG A 74 11.92 -1.93 -18.10
C ARG A 74 12.30 -0.98 -16.97
N THR A 75 11.58 0.11 -16.81
CA THR A 75 11.84 1.08 -15.73
C THR A 75 11.70 0.43 -14.34
N LEU A 76 10.61 -0.30 -14.11
CA LEU A 76 10.35 -0.93 -12.81
C LEU A 76 11.34 -2.06 -12.51
N THR A 77 11.66 -2.91 -13.47
CA THR A 77 12.62 -4.02 -13.28
C THR A 77 14.05 -3.52 -13.07
N ASN A 78 14.47 -2.45 -13.75
CA ASN A 78 15.79 -1.86 -13.55
C ASN A 78 15.96 -1.19 -12.18
N MET A 79 14.87 -0.80 -11.53
CA MET A 79 14.86 -0.12 -10.23
C MET A 79 14.54 -1.05 -9.07
N SER A 80 14.38 -2.35 -9.29
CA SER A 80 13.94 -3.31 -8.26
C SER A 80 14.67 -4.64 -8.38
N CYS A 81 14.40 -5.55 -7.45
CA CYS A 81 14.91 -6.92 -7.51
C CYS A 81 14.16 -7.81 -8.54
N ALA A 82 13.08 -7.32 -9.15
CA ALA A 82 12.25 -8.07 -10.08
C ALA A 82 12.86 -8.17 -11.49
N LYS A 83 12.41 -9.17 -12.26
CA LYS A 83 12.80 -9.42 -13.65
C LYS A 83 11.61 -9.34 -14.62
N SER A 84 10.40 -9.53 -14.12
CA SER A 84 9.18 -9.51 -14.94
C SER A 84 8.05 -8.76 -14.21
N VAL A 85 7.13 -8.20 -15.00
CA VAL A 85 5.97 -7.44 -14.51
C VAL A 85 4.70 -7.91 -15.20
N PHE A 86 3.65 -8.15 -14.43
CA PHE A 86 2.27 -8.25 -14.92
C PHE A 86 1.51 -6.99 -14.50
N PHE A 87 0.81 -6.34 -15.44
CA PHE A 87 0.01 -5.14 -15.17
C PHE A 87 -1.48 -5.44 -15.06
N CYS A 88 -2.14 -4.75 -14.13
CA CYS A 88 -3.57 -4.78 -13.89
C CYS A 88 -4.08 -3.37 -13.50
N ASN A 89 -5.26 -3.24 -12.87
CA ASN A 89 -5.90 -1.92 -12.70
C ASN A 89 -5.98 -1.48 -11.23
N SER A 90 -5.71 -2.37 -10.29
CA SER A 90 -5.89 -2.10 -8.85
C SER A 90 -4.94 -2.94 -7.99
N GLY A 91 -4.80 -2.56 -6.71
CA GLY A 91 -4.07 -3.37 -5.74
C GLY A 91 -4.73 -4.72 -5.46
N ALA A 92 -6.06 -4.78 -5.48
CA ALA A 92 -6.77 -6.04 -5.32
C ALA A 92 -6.46 -7.01 -6.47
N GLU A 93 -6.47 -6.55 -7.73
CA GLU A 93 -6.10 -7.37 -8.89
C GLU A 93 -4.61 -7.79 -8.85
N ALA A 94 -3.73 -6.91 -8.40
CA ALA A 94 -2.32 -7.24 -8.22
C ALA A 94 -2.13 -8.35 -7.18
N ASN A 95 -2.85 -8.29 -6.07
CA ASN A 95 -2.84 -9.33 -5.03
C ASN A 95 -3.55 -10.62 -5.49
N GLU A 96 -4.62 -10.55 -6.27
CA GLU A 96 -5.22 -11.73 -6.94
C GLU A 96 -4.18 -12.44 -7.84
N SER A 97 -3.41 -11.66 -8.60
CA SER A 97 -2.33 -12.18 -9.43
C SER A 97 -1.26 -12.87 -8.58
N ALA A 98 -0.88 -12.27 -7.45
CA ALA A 98 0.08 -12.84 -6.50
C ALA A 98 -0.44 -14.16 -5.88
N ILE A 99 -1.69 -14.18 -5.45
CA ILE A 99 -2.35 -15.38 -4.90
C ILE A 99 -2.39 -16.52 -5.93
N LYS A 100 -2.80 -16.22 -7.18
CA LYS A 100 -2.78 -17.19 -8.28
C LYS A 100 -1.37 -17.68 -8.57
N LEU A 101 -0.38 -16.79 -8.55
CA LEU A 101 1.02 -17.14 -8.74
C LEU A 101 1.50 -18.12 -7.66
N ILE A 102 1.25 -17.82 -6.38
CA ILE A 102 1.63 -18.68 -5.25
C ILE A 102 0.94 -20.05 -5.38
N LYS A 103 -0.35 -20.10 -5.70
CA LYS A 103 -1.07 -21.36 -5.92
C LYS A 103 -0.47 -22.17 -7.07
N LYS A 104 -0.19 -21.54 -8.22
CA LYS A 104 0.44 -22.22 -9.36
C LYS A 104 1.83 -22.71 -9.02
N TYR A 105 2.63 -21.92 -8.30
CA TYR A 105 3.95 -22.33 -7.81
C TYR A 105 3.84 -23.53 -6.87
N GLY A 106 2.91 -23.50 -5.94
CA GLY A 106 2.62 -24.61 -5.05
C GLY A 106 2.28 -25.88 -5.81
N ASN A 107 1.32 -25.83 -6.73
CA ASN A 107 0.92 -26.99 -7.54
C ASN A 107 2.09 -27.59 -8.32
N LYS A 108 3.05 -26.76 -8.76
CA LYS A 108 4.25 -27.21 -9.45
C LYS A 108 5.28 -27.86 -8.51
N THR A 109 5.36 -27.42 -7.24
CA THR A 109 6.47 -27.76 -6.33
C THR A 109 6.06 -28.65 -5.15
N ASN A 110 4.77 -28.77 -4.84
CA ASN A 110 4.26 -29.43 -3.62
C ASN A 110 4.14 -30.96 -3.72
N LYS A 111 4.39 -31.55 -4.88
CA LYS A 111 4.33 -33.01 -5.07
C LYS A 111 3.00 -33.66 -4.60
N GLY A 112 1.87 -32.97 -4.92
CA GLY A 112 0.52 -33.44 -4.57
C GLY A 112 -0.01 -32.99 -3.20
N LYS A 113 0.82 -32.36 -2.36
CA LYS A 113 0.35 -31.79 -1.08
C LYS A 113 -0.54 -30.57 -1.27
N GLU A 114 -1.47 -30.35 -0.34
CA GLU A 114 -2.32 -29.17 -0.35
C GLU A 114 -1.48 -27.88 -0.24
N SER A 115 -1.77 -26.91 -1.11
CA SER A 115 -1.07 -25.62 -1.18
C SER A 115 -1.68 -24.60 -0.21
N ILE A 116 -0.93 -24.18 0.80
CA ILE A 116 -1.31 -23.19 1.79
C ILE A 116 -0.58 -21.86 1.51
N ILE A 117 -1.29 -20.76 1.68
CA ILE A 117 -0.76 -19.39 1.64
C ILE A 117 -0.85 -18.80 3.05
N LEU A 118 0.25 -18.27 3.55
CA LEU A 118 0.24 -17.51 4.80
C LEU A 118 -0.02 -16.03 4.54
N ALA A 119 -0.87 -15.44 5.37
CA ALA A 119 -1.06 -14.00 5.47
C ALA A 119 -0.98 -13.55 6.93
N ALA A 120 -0.82 -12.25 7.18
CA ALA A 120 -0.76 -11.75 8.55
C ALA A 120 -2.15 -11.44 9.10
N GLU A 121 -2.37 -11.64 10.40
CA GLU A 121 -3.50 -11.07 11.13
C GLU A 121 -3.49 -9.54 10.96
N SER A 122 -4.66 -8.92 10.93
CA SER A 122 -4.86 -7.48 10.71
C SER A 122 -4.38 -6.94 9.34
N SER A 123 -3.98 -7.80 8.41
CA SER A 123 -3.60 -7.42 7.04
C SER A 123 -4.78 -6.90 6.23
N PHE A 124 -4.47 -6.21 5.14
CA PHE A 124 -5.46 -5.80 4.14
C PHE A 124 -4.90 -5.94 2.72
N HIS A 125 -5.45 -6.89 1.96
CA HIS A 125 -4.97 -7.19 0.60
C HIS A 125 -5.97 -6.87 -0.52
N GLY A 126 -7.21 -6.49 -0.17
CA GLY A 126 -8.23 -6.10 -1.14
C GLY A 126 -9.65 -6.53 -0.80
N ARG A 127 -10.55 -6.34 -1.76
CA ARG A 127 -12.00 -6.61 -1.61
C ARG A 127 -12.56 -7.62 -2.60
N THR A 128 -11.76 -8.14 -3.52
CA THR A 128 -12.10 -9.30 -4.36
C THR A 128 -12.02 -10.57 -3.53
N LEU A 129 -12.68 -11.66 -3.94
CA LEU A 129 -12.86 -12.82 -3.07
C LEU A 129 -11.54 -13.45 -2.57
N ALA A 130 -10.52 -13.63 -3.41
CA ALA A 130 -9.26 -14.21 -2.92
C ALA A 130 -8.45 -13.19 -2.11
N ALA A 131 -8.39 -11.92 -2.51
CA ALA A 131 -7.75 -10.86 -1.73
C ALA A 131 -8.45 -10.63 -0.39
N LEU A 132 -9.78 -10.76 -0.33
CA LEU A 132 -10.57 -10.72 0.90
C LEU A 132 -10.26 -11.93 1.80
N SER A 133 -10.14 -13.12 1.21
CA SER A 133 -9.78 -14.35 1.93
C SER A 133 -8.37 -14.27 2.53
N ALA A 134 -7.44 -13.55 1.88
CA ALA A 134 -6.09 -13.26 2.39
C ALA A 134 -6.05 -12.11 3.41
N THR A 135 -7.13 -11.31 3.54
CA THR A 135 -7.20 -10.16 4.45
C THR A 135 -7.52 -10.64 5.87
N GLY A 136 -6.56 -10.55 6.79
CA GLY A 136 -6.65 -11.05 8.18
C GLY A 136 -7.51 -10.19 9.11
N GLN A 137 -8.66 -9.71 8.62
CA GLN A 137 -9.60 -8.88 9.38
C GLN A 137 -11.03 -9.43 9.27
N PRO A 138 -11.52 -10.21 10.25
CA PRO A 138 -12.84 -10.86 10.20
C PRO A 138 -14.01 -9.91 9.92
N LYS A 139 -13.92 -8.64 10.36
CA LYS A 139 -14.94 -7.62 10.11
C LYS A 139 -15.22 -7.36 8.63
N TYR A 140 -14.24 -7.61 7.75
CA TYR A 140 -14.38 -7.45 6.31
C TYR A 140 -14.86 -8.71 5.60
N GLN A 141 -14.66 -9.87 6.23
CA GLN A 141 -15.02 -11.18 5.70
C GLN A 141 -16.47 -11.57 6.01
N LYS A 142 -17.00 -11.06 7.12
CA LYS A 142 -18.36 -11.37 7.60
C LYS A 142 -19.42 -11.08 6.52
N GLY A 143 -20.22 -12.12 6.19
CA GLY A 143 -21.31 -12.07 5.20
C GLY A 143 -20.84 -12.41 3.77
N PHE A 144 -19.58 -12.83 3.58
CA PHE A 144 -19.05 -13.27 2.28
C PHE A 144 -18.58 -14.73 2.31
N GLU A 145 -18.96 -15.48 3.34
CA GLU A 145 -18.65 -16.91 3.47
C GLU A 145 -19.48 -17.76 2.48
N PRO A 146 -18.94 -18.90 1.98
CA PRO A 146 -17.63 -19.45 2.31
C PRO A 146 -16.49 -18.70 1.61
N LEU A 147 -15.42 -18.41 2.35
CA LEU A 147 -14.20 -17.82 1.81
C LEU A 147 -13.39 -18.85 1.01
N ILE A 148 -12.48 -18.37 0.17
CA ILE A 148 -11.55 -19.23 -0.57
C ILE A 148 -10.62 -19.93 0.44
N GLN A 149 -10.55 -21.27 0.36
CA GLN A 149 -9.74 -22.08 1.25
C GLN A 149 -8.24 -22.01 0.92
N GLY A 150 -7.41 -22.45 1.86
CA GLY A 150 -5.96 -22.54 1.71
C GLY A 150 -5.21 -21.33 2.24
N PHE A 151 -5.83 -20.53 3.12
CA PHE A 151 -5.17 -19.45 3.86
C PHE A 151 -5.02 -19.82 5.33
N LYS A 152 -3.85 -19.48 5.92
CA LYS A 152 -3.62 -19.50 7.37
C LYS A 152 -3.01 -18.16 7.80
N PHE A 153 -3.26 -17.74 9.04
CA PHE A 153 -2.87 -16.41 9.51
C PHE A 153 -1.87 -16.51 10.65
N PHE A 154 -0.84 -15.67 10.60
CA PHE A 154 0.17 -15.51 11.65
C PHE A 154 0.10 -14.13 12.28
N LYS A 155 0.58 -14.00 13.51
CA LYS A 155 0.70 -12.70 14.19
C LYS A 155 1.83 -11.89 13.58
N PHE A 156 1.53 -10.69 13.07
CA PHE A 156 2.52 -9.81 12.47
C PHE A 156 3.65 -9.46 13.44
N ASN A 157 4.89 -9.43 12.97
CA ASN A 157 6.12 -9.26 13.78
C ASN A 157 6.38 -10.38 14.82
N ASN A 158 5.69 -11.50 14.76
CA ASN A 158 5.91 -12.66 15.64
C ASN A 158 6.37 -13.86 14.81
N PHE A 159 7.68 -14.11 14.80
CA PHE A 159 8.26 -15.21 14.01
C PHE A 159 7.88 -16.60 14.53
N ASP A 160 7.70 -16.75 15.83
CA ASP A 160 7.30 -18.05 16.41
C ASP A 160 5.93 -18.50 15.89
N SER A 161 5.00 -17.56 15.68
CA SER A 161 3.70 -17.88 15.08
C SER A 161 3.84 -18.37 13.63
N VAL A 162 4.78 -17.83 12.86
CA VAL A 162 5.09 -18.29 11.50
C VAL A 162 5.70 -19.69 11.53
N LYS A 163 6.73 -19.89 12.36
CA LYS A 163 7.42 -21.19 12.52
C LYS A 163 6.43 -22.30 12.87
N LYS A 164 5.56 -22.05 13.84
CA LYS A 164 4.50 -22.99 14.24
C LYS A 164 3.60 -23.41 13.07
N LEU A 165 3.19 -22.47 12.21
CA LEU A 165 2.37 -22.78 11.04
C LEU A 165 3.12 -23.63 10.00
N PHE A 166 4.42 -23.42 9.80
CA PHE A 166 5.23 -24.27 8.93
C PHE A 166 5.30 -25.71 9.47
N GLU A 167 5.54 -25.88 10.77
CA GLU A 167 5.58 -27.19 11.45
C GLU A 167 4.21 -27.90 11.40
N GLU A 168 3.12 -27.16 11.68
CA GLU A 168 1.74 -27.71 11.59
C GLU A 168 1.39 -28.16 10.18
N CYS A 169 1.72 -27.37 9.15
CA CYS A 169 1.46 -27.76 7.77
C CYS A 169 2.25 -29.01 7.37
N GLU A 170 3.51 -29.12 7.76
CA GLU A 170 4.34 -30.29 7.47
C GLU A 170 3.76 -31.57 8.10
N ASN A 171 3.30 -31.49 9.35
CA ASN A 171 2.67 -32.60 10.08
C ASN A 171 1.31 -33.03 9.49
N ASN A 172 0.60 -32.12 8.80
CA ASN A 172 -0.72 -32.38 8.21
C ASN A 172 -0.67 -32.65 6.69
N ASP A 173 0.48 -33.00 6.15
CA ASP A 173 0.71 -33.23 4.71
C ASP A 173 0.31 -32.03 3.82
N GLN A 174 0.40 -30.84 4.39
CA GLN A 174 0.22 -29.57 3.70
C GLN A 174 1.57 -28.93 3.42
N LYS A 175 1.65 -28.03 2.46
CA LYS A 175 2.86 -27.24 2.19
C LYS A 175 2.54 -25.77 2.04
N ILE A 176 3.25 -24.94 2.80
CA ILE A 176 3.19 -23.49 2.61
C ILE A 176 3.91 -23.16 1.30
N SER A 177 3.12 -22.74 0.31
CA SER A 177 3.60 -22.40 -1.04
C SER A 177 4.09 -20.98 -1.14
N GLY A 178 3.61 -20.12 -0.28
CA GLY A 178 4.07 -18.73 -0.17
C GLY A 178 3.44 -17.97 0.98
N VAL A 179 4.04 -16.81 1.23
CA VAL A 179 3.60 -15.83 2.21
C VAL A 179 3.28 -14.54 1.47
N LEU A 180 2.08 -13.97 1.71
CA LEU A 180 1.67 -12.65 1.24
C LEU A 180 1.58 -11.72 2.46
N VAL A 181 2.40 -10.67 2.50
CA VAL A 181 2.53 -9.81 3.67
C VAL A 181 2.90 -8.37 3.31
N GLU A 182 2.36 -7.40 4.05
CA GLU A 182 2.68 -5.97 3.89
C GLU A 182 4.01 -5.62 4.60
N PRO A 183 4.91 -4.81 4.02
CA PRO A 183 6.05 -4.23 4.75
C PRO A 183 5.63 -3.34 5.92
N ILE A 184 4.50 -2.66 5.77
CA ILE A 184 3.82 -1.87 6.80
C ILE A 184 2.33 -2.17 6.68
N GLN A 185 1.71 -2.69 7.73
CA GLN A 185 0.27 -2.88 7.76
C GLN A 185 -0.43 -1.51 7.82
N GLY A 186 -0.86 -1.01 6.66
CA GLY A 186 -1.47 0.32 6.56
C GLY A 186 -2.83 0.40 7.22
N GLU A 187 -3.75 -0.49 6.84
CA GLU A 187 -5.12 -0.55 7.37
C GLU A 187 -5.17 -1.18 8.77
N GLY A 188 -4.20 -2.02 9.11
CA GLY A 188 -4.09 -2.68 10.41
C GLY A 188 -3.61 -1.76 11.55
N GLY A 189 -3.29 -0.48 11.28
CA GLY A 189 -2.90 0.47 12.32
C GLY A 189 -1.50 1.07 12.12
N VAL A 190 -1.04 1.17 10.88
CA VAL A 190 0.27 1.73 10.49
C VAL A 190 1.41 1.04 11.24
N ILE A 191 1.44 -0.29 11.20
CA ILE A 191 2.43 -1.11 11.93
C ILE A 191 3.59 -1.48 11.01
N PRO A 192 4.80 -0.92 11.20
CA PRO A 192 5.98 -1.32 10.44
C PRO A 192 6.44 -2.74 10.79
N GLY A 193 6.84 -3.48 9.78
CA GLY A 193 7.54 -4.74 9.97
C GLY A 193 8.97 -4.55 10.49
N SER A 194 9.41 -5.38 11.42
CA SER A 194 10.77 -5.32 11.92
C SER A 194 11.74 -6.03 10.97
N LYS A 195 12.97 -5.49 10.86
CA LYS A 195 14.03 -6.11 10.04
C LYS A 195 14.31 -7.56 10.46
N ILE A 196 14.33 -7.82 11.76
CA ILE A 196 14.60 -9.16 12.32
C ILE A 196 13.51 -10.13 11.89
N PHE A 197 12.24 -9.75 12.03
CA PHE A 197 11.11 -10.56 11.60
C PHE A 197 11.19 -10.90 10.10
N PHE A 198 11.38 -9.89 9.24
CA PHE A 198 11.42 -10.12 7.78
C PHE A 198 12.64 -10.91 7.32
N LYS A 199 13.80 -10.75 8.01
CA LYS A 199 14.97 -11.60 7.77
C LYS A 199 14.66 -13.06 8.07
N SER A 200 14.12 -13.34 9.24
CA SER A 200 13.72 -14.71 9.62
C SER A 200 12.61 -15.28 8.70
N LEU A 201 11.67 -14.42 8.26
CA LEU A 201 10.63 -14.80 7.32
C LEU A 201 11.22 -15.18 5.94
N ARG A 202 12.23 -14.42 5.47
CA ARG A 202 12.93 -14.76 4.22
C ARG A 202 13.67 -16.08 4.36
N GLU A 203 14.40 -16.29 5.44
CA GLU A 203 15.16 -17.52 5.71
C GLU A 203 14.26 -18.77 5.77
N ILE A 204 13.11 -18.67 6.43
CA ILE A 204 12.18 -19.83 6.49
C ILE A 204 11.54 -20.09 5.12
N CYS A 205 11.16 -19.05 4.36
CA CYS A 205 10.65 -19.20 3.00
C CYS A 205 11.68 -19.88 2.08
N ASP A 206 12.96 -19.52 2.20
CA ASP A 206 14.03 -20.16 1.41
C ASP A 206 14.21 -21.61 1.79
N ARG A 207 14.25 -21.92 3.10
CA ARG A 207 14.39 -23.31 3.61
C ARG A 207 13.29 -24.24 3.10
N TYR A 208 12.03 -23.76 3.08
CA TYR A 208 10.88 -24.57 2.67
C TYR A 208 10.54 -24.42 1.19
N ASN A 209 11.35 -23.69 0.42
CA ASN A 209 11.10 -23.36 -0.99
C ASN A 209 9.68 -22.77 -1.19
N SER A 210 9.31 -21.83 -0.33
CA SER A 210 8.07 -21.04 -0.40
C SER A 210 8.37 -19.69 -1.05
N LEU A 211 7.37 -19.07 -1.71
CA LEU A 211 7.51 -17.71 -2.22
C LEU A 211 7.25 -16.69 -1.11
N LEU A 212 8.07 -15.65 -1.04
CA LEU A 212 7.79 -14.46 -0.24
C LEU A 212 7.34 -13.34 -1.17
N ILE A 213 6.07 -12.98 -1.10
CA ILE A 213 5.47 -11.88 -1.88
C ILE A 213 5.11 -10.75 -0.93
N LEU A 214 5.60 -9.54 -1.21
CA LEU A 214 5.28 -8.37 -0.42
C LEU A 214 4.16 -7.56 -1.06
N ASP A 215 3.14 -7.23 -0.27
CA ASP A 215 2.12 -6.27 -0.67
C ASP A 215 2.64 -4.84 -0.44
N GLU A 216 3.17 -4.23 -1.49
CA GLU A 216 3.65 -2.84 -1.47
C GLU A 216 2.65 -1.85 -2.06
N VAL A 217 1.38 -2.22 -2.14
CA VAL A 217 0.32 -1.36 -2.66
C VAL A 217 0.25 -0.01 -1.92
N GLN A 218 0.55 0.00 -0.62
CA GLN A 218 0.54 1.25 0.16
C GLN A 218 1.94 1.74 0.55
N SER A 219 2.92 0.86 0.69
CA SER A 219 4.28 1.17 1.16
C SER A 219 5.27 1.51 0.05
N GLY A 220 5.01 1.10 -1.18
CA GLY A 220 5.88 1.31 -2.32
C GLY A 220 5.86 2.73 -2.91
N VAL A 221 6.59 2.91 -3.98
CA VAL A 221 6.64 4.14 -4.80
C VAL A 221 7.02 5.38 -3.96
N GLY A 222 8.08 5.25 -3.18
CA GLY A 222 8.65 6.37 -2.42
C GLY A 222 8.01 6.65 -1.07
N ARG A 223 6.88 6.03 -0.71
CA ARG A 223 6.06 6.34 0.47
C ARG A 223 6.82 6.26 1.80
N THR A 224 7.74 5.32 1.92
CA THR A 224 8.50 5.04 3.16
C THR A 224 9.84 5.78 3.25
N GLY A 225 10.18 6.64 2.27
CA GLY A 225 11.50 7.27 2.16
C GLY A 225 12.55 6.41 1.45
N LYS A 226 12.13 5.28 0.90
CA LYS A 226 12.84 4.46 -0.09
C LYS A 226 11.91 4.24 -1.28
N MET A 227 12.44 3.85 -2.45
CA MET A 227 11.59 3.60 -3.61
C MET A 227 10.62 2.45 -3.33
N TRP A 228 11.11 1.37 -2.71
CA TRP A 228 10.33 0.19 -2.33
C TRP A 228 10.36 0.00 -0.80
N GLY A 229 9.26 -0.50 -0.25
CA GLY A 229 9.13 -0.75 1.18
C GLY A 229 10.12 -1.80 1.67
N TYR A 230 10.40 -2.84 0.87
CA TYR A 230 11.33 -3.92 1.21
C TYR A 230 12.78 -3.43 1.44
N GLU A 231 13.18 -2.32 0.83
CA GLU A 231 14.53 -1.76 1.02
C GLU A 231 14.76 -1.34 2.50
N ASN A 232 13.70 -0.95 3.22
CA ASN A 232 13.79 -0.65 4.65
C ASN A 232 13.98 -1.91 5.50
N LEU A 233 13.57 -3.06 5.00
CA LEU A 233 13.62 -4.35 5.71
C LEU A 233 14.98 -5.05 5.54
N GLY A 234 15.75 -4.66 4.53
CA GLY A 234 17.05 -5.26 4.21
C GLY A 234 16.95 -6.69 3.66
N ILE A 235 15.83 -7.01 3.00
CA ILE A 235 15.61 -8.29 2.32
C ILE A 235 15.12 -8.03 0.90
N GLU A 236 15.22 -9.05 0.05
CA GLU A 236 14.59 -9.05 -1.27
C GLU A 236 13.50 -10.13 -1.32
N PRO A 237 12.24 -9.77 -1.67
CA PRO A 237 11.17 -10.74 -1.87
C PRO A 237 11.35 -11.51 -3.19
N ASP A 238 10.58 -12.59 -3.37
CA ASP A 238 10.45 -13.28 -4.67
C ASP A 238 9.55 -12.49 -5.63
N GLY A 239 8.69 -11.64 -5.10
CA GLY A 239 7.88 -10.69 -5.84
C GLY A 239 7.18 -9.69 -4.92
N PHE A 240 6.59 -8.66 -5.52
CA PHE A 240 5.82 -7.66 -4.77
C PHE A 240 4.74 -7.02 -5.66
N THR A 241 3.69 -6.55 -5.01
CA THR A 241 2.56 -5.90 -5.69
C THR A 241 2.59 -4.39 -5.51
N LEU A 242 2.17 -3.68 -6.55
CA LEU A 242 2.09 -2.22 -6.56
C LEU A 242 0.71 -1.76 -7.04
N ALA A 243 0.26 -0.60 -6.57
CA ALA A 243 -0.87 0.16 -7.11
C ALA A 243 -0.82 1.60 -6.57
N LYS A 244 -1.96 2.15 -6.16
CA LYS A 244 -2.08 3.46 -5.46
C LYS A 244 -1.09 4.52 -5.98
N GLY A 245 -0.01 4.74 -5.25
CA GLY A 245 1.02 5.72 -5.56
C GLY A 245 1.64 5.59 -6.96
N LEU A 246 1.63 4.39 -7.54
CA LEU A 246 2.17 4.12 -8.87
C LEU A 246 1.46 4.95 -9.96
N GLY A 247 0.15 5.08 -9.88
CA GLY A 247 -0.65 5.80 -10.88
C GLY A 247 -0.78 7.30 -10.63
N GLY A 248 -0.36 7.81 -9.47
CA GLY A 248 -0.49 9.24 -9.14
C GLY A 248 -1.93 9.76 -9.13
N GLY A 249 -2.90 8.87 -8.79
CA GLY A 249 -4.34 9.14 -8.82
C GLY A 249 -5.08 8.45 -9.96
N HIS A 250 -4.37 7.73 -10.85
CA HIS A 250 -4.95 6.94 -11.93
C HIS A 250 -4.91 5.44 -11.61
N ALA A 251 -5.89 4.69 -12.11
CA ALA A 251 -6.02 3.26 -11.88
C ALA A 251 -4.92 2.48 -12.61
N ILE A 252 -4.05 1.83 -11.86
CA ILE A 252 -3.05 0.88 -12.30
C ILE A 252 -2.64 0.01 -11.12
N GLY A 253 -2.36 -1.26 -11.37
CA GLY A 253 -1.71 -2.18 -10.46
C GLY A 253 -0.64 -2.99 -11.19
N ALA A 254 0.27 -3.58 -10.45
CA ALA A 254 1.30 -4.44 -11.01
C ALA A 254 1.71 -5.52 -10.01
N LEU A 255 2.04 -6.70 -10.52
CA LEU A 255 2.78 -7.74 -9.82
C LEU A 255 4.17 -7.83 -10.46
N LEU A 256 5.20 -7.61 -9.66
CA LEU A 256 6.61 -7.71 -10.06
C LEU A 256 7.21 -8.97 -9.44
N VAL A 257 7.98 -9.73 -10.22
CA VAL A 257 8.53 -11.00 -9.76
C VAL A 257 9.97 -11.22 -10.19
N LYS A 258 10.74 -11.93 -9.35
CA LYS A 258 12.04 -12.49 -9.72
C LYS A 258 11.88 -13.71 -10.64
N GLU A 259 12.97 -14.14 -11.26
CA GLU A 259 12.99 -15.30 -12.18
C GLU A 259 12.40 -16.55 -11.55
N LYS A 260 12.72 -16.86 -10.27
CA LYS A 260 12.16 -17.99 -9.52
C LYS A 260 10.63 -18.05 -9.54
N ALA A 261 9.99 -16.88 -9.49
CA ALA A 261 8.53 -16.75 -9.42
C ALA A 261 7.89 -16.46 -10.79
N ASN A 262 8.67 -16.31 -11.86
CA ASN A 262 8.18 -16.03 -13.21
C ASN A 262 7.67 -17.32 -13.89
N ILE A 263 6.52 -17.82 -13.46
CA ILE A 263 6.00 -19.13 -13.86
C ILE A 263 4.67 -19.08 -14.62
N PHE A 264 4.11 -17.90 -14.84
CA PHE A 264 2.93 -17.76 -15.68
C PHE A 264 3.27 -17.99 -17.15
N SER A 265 2.38 -18.69 -17.83
CA SER A 265 2.40 -18.93 -19.27
C SER A 265 1.20 -18.25 -19.93
N PRO A 266 1.20 -17.98 -21.25
CA PRO A 266 0.05 -17.47 -21.95
C PRO A 266 -1.22 -18.27 -21.64
N GLY A 267 -2.29 -17.55 -21.24
CA GLY A 267 -3.57 -18.15 -20.82
C GLY A 267 -3.75 -18.34 -19.31
N ASP A 268 -2.70 -18.29 -18.50
CA ASP A 268 -2.82 -18.46 -17.05
C ASP A 268 -3.49 -17.30 -16.34
N HIS A 269 -3.20 -16.08 -16.79
CA HIS A 269 -3.77 -14.86 -16.24
C HIS A 269 -3.79 -13.75 -17.29
N ALA A 270 -4.78 -12.86 -17.19
CA ALA A 270 -4.95 -11.76 -18.13
C ALA A 270 -5.72 -10.58 -17.50
N SER A 271 -5.60 -9.42 -18.11
CA SER A 271 -6.40 -8.24 -17.80
C SER A 271 -6.68 -7.48 -19.10
N THR A 272 -7.93 -7.16 -19.37
CA THR A 272 -8.29 -6.40 -20.57
C THR A 272 -7.69 -5.00 -20.55
N PHE A 273 -7.80 -4.28 -19.43
CA PHE A 273 -7.31 -2.91 -19.28
C PHE A 273 -5.93 -2.79 -18.66
N GLY A 274 -5.44 -3.86 -18.03
CA GLY A 274 -4.14 -3.83 -17.34
C GLY A 274 -3.01 -3.52 -18.29
N GLY A 275 -2.19 -2.51 -17.94
CA GLY A 275 -1.06 -2.10 -18.75
C GLY A 275 -1.41 -1.30 -20.02
N ASN A 276 -2.62 -0.72 -20.09
CA ASN A 276 -2.96 0.14 -21.23
C ASN A 276 -2.04 1.36 -21.34
N PRO A 277 -1.88 1.96 -22.54
CA PRO A 277 -0.96 3.07 -22.78
C PRO A 277 -1.16 4.26 -21.84
N PHE A 278 -2.40 4.63 -21.55
CA PHE A 278 -2.71 5.77 -20.69
C PHE A 278 -2.29 5.55 -19.24
N ALA A 279 -2.61 4.39 -18.67
CA ALA A 279 -2.23 4.03 -17.30
C ALA A 279 -0.72 3.88 -17.14
N CYS A 280 -0.05 3.24 -18.12
CA CYS A 280 1.40 3.12 -18.15
C CYS A 280 2.09 4.49 -18.26
N LYS A 281 1.56 5.41 -19.08
CA LYS A 281 2.06 6.78 -19.18
C LYS A 281 1.93 7.55 -17.87
N ALA A 282 0.84 7.33 -17.12
CA ALA A 282 0.67 7.91 -15.79
C ALA A 282 1.78 7.41 -14.85
N ALA A 283 1.97 6.09 -14.76
CA ALA A 283 2.97 5.48 -13.89
C ALA A 283 4.41 5.88 -14.25
N LEU A 284 4.77 5.84 -15.53
CA LEU A 284 6.06 6.33 -16.02
C LEU A 284 6.31 7.77 -15.56
N THR A 285 5.31 8.64 -15.74
CA THR A 285 5.45 10.04 -15.33
C THR A 285 5.64 10.19 -13.82
N VAL A 286 4.93 9.40 -13.02
CA VAL A 286 5.09 9.41 -11.56
C VAL A 286 6.52 9.01 -11.17
N ILE A 287 7.03 7.89 -11.69
CA ILE A 287 8.38 7.39 -11.37
C ILE A 287 9.46 8.41 -11.82
N GLU A 288 9.34 8.93 -13.03
CA GLU A 288 10.27 9.93 -13.54
C GLU A 288 10.27 11.21 -12.70
N GLU A 289 9.10 11.72 -12.30
CA GLU A 289 9.00 12.92 -11.48
C GLU A 289 9.50 12.71 -10.04
N ILE A 290 9.28 11.52 -9.46
CA ILE A 290 9.86 11.14 -8.16
C ILE A 290 11.38 11.25 -8.22
N ASN A 291 12.01 10.70 -9.24
CA ASN A 291 13.46 10.74 -9.40
C ASN A 291 13.96 12.15 -9.74
N ARG A 292 13.38 12.79 -10.77
CA ARG A 292 13.80 14.11 -11.26
C ARG A 292 13.73 15.19 -10.18
N ARG A 293 12.71 15.14 -9.33
CA ARG A 293 12.47 16.13 -8.27
C ARG A 293 13.05 15.71 -6.92
N ASN A 294 13.78 14.59 -6.86
CA ASN A 294 14.33 14.01 -5.63
C ASN A 294 13.26 13.91 -4.51
N ILE A 295 12.07 13.43 -4.87
CA ILE A 295 10.91 13.38 -3.96
C ILE A 295 11.17 12.41 -2.80
N ILE A 296 11.94 11.33 -2.99
CA ILE A 296 12.30 10.40 -1.92
C ILE A 296 13.01 11.11 -0.77
N ASN A 297 13.93 12.02 -1.07
CA ASN A 297 14.60 12.83 -0.05
C ASN A 297 13.60 13.76 0.67
N ASN A 298 12.64 14.35 -0.05
CA ASN A 298 11.56 15.12 0.58
C ASN A 298 10.75 14.24 1.54
N VAL A 299 10.39 13.02 1.13
CA VAL A 299 9.66 12.05 1.98
C VAL A 299 10.44 11.74 3.25
N TYR A 300 11.74 11.49 3.13
CA TYR A 300 12.61 11.28 4.29
C TYR A 300 12.58 12.49 5.23
N LEU A 301 12.90 13.68 4.74
CA LEU A 301 12.96 14.90 5.55
C LEU A 301 11.60 15.29 6.16
N ARG A 302 10.51 15.13 5.40
CA ARG A 302 9.16 15.44 5.92
C ARG A 302 8.66 14.36 6.85
N GLY A 303 9.05 13.10 6.63
CA GLY A 303 8.79 11.99 7.53
C GLY A 303 9.42 12.20 8.91
N GLU A 304 10.70 12.57 8.96
CA GLU A 304 11.40 12.90 10.20
C GLU A 304 10.76 14.10 10.92
N GLN A 305 10.40 15.16 10.16
CA GLN A 305 9.72 16.32 10.74
C GLN A 305 8.36 15.94 11.35
N LEU A 306 7.58 15.12 10.65
CA LEU A 306 6.28 14.65 11.13
C LEU A 306 6.43 13.77 12.37
N SER A 307 7.39 12.85 12.35
CA SER A 307 7.71 11.98 13.48
C SER A 307 8.14 12.75 14.72
N ALA A 308 8.98 13.79 14.56
CA ALA A 308 9.37 14.67 15.66
C ALA A 308 8.18 15.44 16.24
N GLY A 309 7.33 16.02 15.36
CA GLY A 309 6.11 16.71 15.79
C GLY A 309 5.12 15.78 16.51
N PHE A 310 5.01 14.51 16.09
CA PHE A 310 4.20 13.51 16.80
C PHE A 310 4.78 13.17 18.18
N GLU A 311 6.09 13.13 18.32
CA GLU A 311 6.76 12.98 19.63
C GLU A 311 6.42 14.14 20.58
N GLU A 312 6.46 15.37 20.07
CA GLU A 312 6.10 16.56 20.85
C GLU A 312 4.62 16.54 21.26
N LEU A 313 3.72 16.21 20.33
CA LEU A 313 2.29 16.05 20.64
C LEU A 313 2.04 14.96 21.68
N SER A 314 2.73 13.82 21.59
CA SER A 314 2.59 12.73 22.57
C SER A 314 3.04 13.15 23.96
N LYS A 315 4.12 13.95 24.07
CA LYS A 315 4.58 14.51 25.35
C LYS A 315 3.61 15.55 25.92
N LYS A 316 2.98 16.36 25.04
CA LYS A 316 2.02 17.39 25.45
C LYS A 316 0.66 16.81 25.86
N PHE A 317 0.23 15.72 25.21
CA PHE A 317 -1.06 15.09 25.42
C PHE A 317 -0.96 13.61 25.76
N PRO A 318 -0.25 13.23 26.84
CA PRO A 318 0.07 11.83 27.15
C PRO A 318 -1.17 10.98 27.48
N ASN A 319 -2.24 11.59 27.93
CA ASN A 319 -3.51 10.90 28.19
C ASN A 319 -4.27 10.56 26.91
N ILE A 320 -4.09 11.35 25.83
CA ILE A 320 -4.81 11.20 24.56
C ILE A 320 -4.02 10.34 23.57
N ILE A 321 -2.70 10.51 23.53
CA ILE A 321 -1.80 9.89 22.56
C ILE A 321 -0.93 8.87 23.29
N SER A 322 -1.16 7.58 23.02
CA SER A 322 -0.39 6.48 23.60
C SER A 322 0.88 6.15 22.79
N GLY A 323 1.06 6.71 21.59
CA GLY A 323 2.26 6.50 20.80
C GLY A 323 2.16 6.95 19.35
N LYS A 324 3.25 6.71 18.62
CA LYS A 324 3.36 6.96 17.17
C LYS A 324 3.90 5.73 16.45
N ARG A 325 3.57 5.58 15.17
CA ARG A 325 4.01 4.48 14.31
C ARG A 325 4.26 4.96 12.89
N GLY A 326 5.01 4.19 12.12
CA GLY A 326 5.18 4.40 10.69
C GLY A 326 6.59 4.78 10.25
N LEU A 327 6.77 5.00 8.94
CA LEU A 327 8.02 5.39 8.27
C LEU A 327 7.72 6.37 7.15
N GLY A 328 8.64 7.31 6.90
CA GLY A 328 8.48 8.29 5.82
C GLY A 328 7.17 9.06 5.93
N LEU A 329 6.36 9.05 4.88
CA LEU A 329 5.05 9.70 4.86
C LEU A 329 3.87 8.69 4.92
N ILE A 330 4.05 7.59 5.62
CA ILE A 330 3.00 6.72 6.12
C ILE A 330 3.18 6.61 7.63
N GLN A 331 2.47 7.45 8.38
CA GLN A 331 2.59 7.56 9.83
C GLN A 331 1.21 7.60 10.49
N GLY A 332 1.17 7.29 11.77
CA GLY A 332 -0.03 7.31 12.58
C GLY A 332 0.23 7.66 14.03
N LEU A 333 -0.71 8.40 14.60
CA LEU A 333 -0.82 8.63 16.04
C LEU A 333 -1.74 7.56 16.63
N VAL A 334 -1.25 6.82 17.61
CA VAL A 334 -2.04 5.85 18.38
C VAL A 334 -2.79 6.60 19.47
N ILE A 335 -4.10 6.52 19.44
CA ILE A 335 -4.97 7.23 20.37
C ILE A 335 -5.33 6.29 21.52
N ASN A 336 -5.35 6.79 22.73
CA ASN A 336 -5.75 6.04 23.91
C ASN A 336 -7.27 5.77 23.86
N ASP A 337 -7.66 4.50 23.90
CA ASP A 337 -9.06 4.06 23.80
C ASP A 337 -9.94 4.62 24.95
N ASP A 338 -9.35 4.83 26.13
CA ASP A 338 -10.06 5.37 27.29
C ASP A 338 -10.40 6.87 27.17
N TYR A 339 -9.75 7.56 26.22
CA TYR A 339 -9.87 9.02 26.09
C TYR A 339 -10.60 9.49 24.85
N ALA A 340 -10.30 8.91 23.69
CA ALA A 340 -10.86 9.34 22.43
C ALA A 340 -10.85 8.24 21.36
N ASP A 341 -11.74 8.38 20.37
CA ASP A 341 -11.80 7.56 19.17
C ASP A 341 -11.11 8.32 18.00
N ALA A 342 -10.23 7.66 17.29
CA ALA A 342 -9.57 8.19 16.09
C ALA A 342 -10.57 8.70 15.05
N LYS A 343 -11.77 8.11 14.98
CA LYS A 343 -12.85 8.57 14.11
C LYS A 343 -13.38 9.93 14.56
N LYS A 344 -13.53 10.17 15.86
CA LYS A 344 -13.94 11.48 16.42
C LYS A 344 -12.89 12.56 16.11
N ILE A 345 -11.60 12.21 16.24
CA ILE A 345 -10.50 13.12 15.89
C ILE A 345 -10.53 13.44 14.39
N THR A 346 -10.81 12.45 13.54
CA THR A 346 -10.94 12.65 12.09
C THR A 346 -12.07 13.64 11.74
N LEU A 347 -13.20 13.59 12.44
CA LEU A 347 -14.31 14.53 12.26
C LEU A 347 -13.91 15.95 12.68
N LYS A 348 -13.29 16.13 13.84
CA LYS A 348 -12.77 17.44 14.29
C LYS A 348 -11.70 18.00 13.33
N ALA A 349 -10.83 17.14 12.80
CA ALA A 349 -9.83 17.53 11.81
C ALA A 349 -10.48 18.05 10.52
N PHE A 350 -11.53 17.35 10.05
CA PHE A 350 -12.31 17.80 8.90
C PHE A 350 -12.90 19.20 9.10
N ASP A 351 -13.49 19.48 10.26
CA ASP A 351 -14.06 20.80 10.58
C ASP A 351 -12.98 21.89 10.56
N LYS A 352 -11.77 21.59 11.02
CA LYS A 352 -10.61 22.48 10.98
C LYS A 352 -9.90 22.54 9.60
N GLY A 353 -10.44 21.87 8.58
CA GLY A 353 -9.88 21.87 7.23
C GLY A 353 -8.57 21.07 7.13
N LEU A 354 -8.50 19.97 7.84
CA LEU A 354 -7.45 18.93 7.72
C LEU A 354 -8.10 17.59 7.42
N LEU A 355 -7.66 16.92 6.35
CA LEU A 355 -8.13 15.59 6.03
C LEU A 355 -7.12 14.56 6.55
N VAL A 356 -7.58 13.70 7.43
CA VAL A 356 -6.88 12.51 7.93
C VAL A 356 -7.83 11.31 7.89
N VAL A 357 -7.35 10.11 8.13
CA VAL A 357 -8.18 8.90 8.04
C VAL A 357 -7.87 7.95 9.19
N PRO A 358 -8.88 7.33 9.83
CA PRO A 358 -8.62 6.33 10.87
C PRO A 358 -8.06 5.05 10.27
N ALA A 359 -7.28 4.33 11.05
CA ALA A 359 -6.80 2.97 10.78
C ALA A 359 -7.09 2.06 11.98
N GLY A 360 -6.86 0.75 11.83
CA GLY A 360 -7.06 -0.23 12.89
C GLY A 360 -6.27 0.10 14.16
N GLY A 361 -6.75 -0.38 15.33
CA GLY A 361 -6.11 -0.14 16.62
C GLY A 361 -6.14 1.33 17.06
N ASN A 362 -7.24 2.03 16.77
CA ASN A 362 -7.49 3.43 17.18
C ASN A 362 -6.38 4.41 16.75
N VAL A 363 -6.00 4.36 15.48
CA VAL A 363 -4.90 5.16 14.92
C VAL A 363 -5.44 6.25 14.00
N VAL A 364 -4.98 7.49 14.17
CA VAL A 364 -5.14 8.56 13.19
C VAL A 364 -4.00 8.47 12.19
N ARG A 365 -4.30 7.98 10.97
CA ARG A 365 -3.32 7.78 9.91
C ARG A 365 -3.13 9.02 9.05
N ILE A 366 -1.88 9.34 8.76
CA ILE A 366 -1.42 10.45 7.94
C ILE A 366 -0.61 9.89 6.76
N VAL A 367 -1.13 10.08 5.53
CA VAL A 367 -0.53 9.61 4.27
C VAL A 367 -0.64 10.70 3.18
N PRO A 368 -0.03 11.87 3.38
CA PRO A 368 -0.15 13.03 2.50
C PRO A 368 0.48 12.76 1.13
N PRO A 369 0.29 13.64 0.13
CA PRO A 369 1.10 13.65 -1.08
C PRO A 369 2.60 13.68 -0.76
N LEU A 370 3.42 12.96 -1.55
CA LEU A 370 4.88 12.90 -1.33
C LEU A 370 5.58 14.24 -1.50
N VAL A 371 4.90 15.18 -2.13
CA VAL A 371 5.36 16.54 -2.39
C VAL A 371 5.00 17.54 -1.28
N ILE A 372 4.42 17.07 -0.18
CA ILE A 372 4.06 17.94 0.96
C ILE A 372 5.29 18.72 1.43
N SER A 373 5.12 20.00 1.68
CA SER A 373 6.21 20.91 2.08
C SER A 373 6.42 20.96 3.59
N ARG A 374 7.58 21.49 4.01
CA ARG A 374 7.89 21.73 5.43
C ARG A 374 6.80 22.58 6.10
N ARG A 375 6.33 23.65 5.42
CA ARG A 375 5.28 24.55 5.94
C ARG A 375 3.95 23.81 6.12
N GLU A 376 3.61 22.93 5.18
CA GLU A 376 2.35 22.18 5.25
C GLU A 376 2.36 21.15 6.38
N ILE A 377 3.52 20.53 6.67
CA ILE A 377 3.67 19.66 7.87
C ILE A 377 3.47 20.49 9.15
N ASN A 378 4.04 21.70 9.26
CA ASN A 378 3.79 22.54 10.43
C ASN A 378 2.29 22.86 10.57
N ILE A 379 1.60 23.27 9.49
CA ILE A 379 0.16 23.53 9.51
C ILE A 379 -0.64 22.30 9.95
N LEU A 380 -0.22 21.09 9.52
CA LEU A 380 -0.83 19.84 9.94
C LEU A 380 -0.69 19.64 11.46
N LEU A 381 0.54 19.79 11.98
CA LEU A 381 0.85 19.65 13.40
C LEU A 381 0.12 20.68 14.26
N ASP A 382 0.08 21.95 13.84
CA ASP A 382 -0.66 23.01 14.52
C ASP A 382 -2.17 22.71 14.61
N LYS A 383 -2.75 22.19 13.53
CA LYS A 383 -4.16 21.78 13.52
C LYS A 383 -4.42 20.59 14.46
N LEU A 384 -3.55 19.57 14.46
CA LEU A 384 -3.67 18.45 15.39
C LEU A 384 -3.52 18.92 16.83
N ASN A 385 -2.55 19.79 17.13
CA ASN A 385 -2.40 20.39 18.46
C ASN A 385 -3.69 21.08 18.92
N SER A 386 -4.26 21.97 18.08
CA SER A 386 -5.53 22.65 18.39
C SER A 386 -6.72 21.69 18.56
N ILE A 387 -6.71 20.53 17.89
CA ILE A 387 -7.75 19.51 18.06
C ILE A 387 -7.62 18.82 19.42
N PHE A 388 -6.39 18.51 19.83
CA PHE A 388 -6.14 17.83 21.12
C PHE A 388 -6.36 18.77 22.32
N GLU A 389 -6.16 20.09 22.17
CA GLU A 389 -6.50 21.07 23.20
C GLU A 389 -8.03 21.20 23.45
N GLU A 390 -8.85 20.78 22.50
CA GLU A 390 -10.31 20.82 22.57
C GLU A 390 -10.96 19.45 22.96
N LEU A 391 -10.16 18.43 23.23
CA LEU A 391 -10.63 17.12 23.65
C LEU A 391 -10.68 16.99 25.16
#